data_b00d01516b36df807317344bba16d036
#
_entry.id   b00d01516b36df807317344bba16d036
#
_cell.length_a   1.000
_cell.length_b   1.000
_cell.length_c   1.000
_cell.angle_alpha   90.00
_cell.angle_beta   90.00
_cell.angle_gamma   90.00
#
_symmetry.space_group_name_H-M   'P 1'
#
loop_
_entity.id
_entity.type
_entity.pdbx_description
1 polymer ?
#
loop_
_entity_poly.entity_id
_entity_poly.type
_entity_poly.pdbx_seq_one_letter_code
_entity_poly.pdbx_strand_id
1 'polypeptide(L)'
;FVAMCAVVVSVALVAAFNFAEKQREKIYVLDNGKSLMLALSQDMSQNRPAEAREHVRRFHELFFSLSPDKSAIEHNINRALILSDKSAYNYYSDYSEKGYYNRIISGNINQVCQVDSVVCDFNNYPYVARTYARQMIIRQSNVTERSLVTVCRLTNSSRSDDNPNGFIIENFNILENKDISTVKR
;
A
#
# COMPACT_ATOMS: atom_id res chain seq x y z
N PHE A 1 20.64 -51.12 -21.06
CA PHE A 1 19.33 -50.75 -21.62
C PHE A 1 18.38 -50.18 -20.51
N VAL A 2 18.19 -50.93 -19.42
CA VAL A 2 17.31 -50.56 -18.30
C VAL A 2 17.68 -49.21 -17.68
N ALA A 3 19.00 -48.96 -17.44
CA ALA A 3 19.47 -47.71 -16.89
C ALA A 3 19.22 -46.49 -17.79
N MET A 4 19.33 -46.68 -19.11
CA MET A 4 19.05 -45.64 -20.09
C MET A 4 17.53 -45.30 -20.14
N CYS A 5 16.69 -46.30 -20.05
CA CYS A 5 15.23 -46.09 -19.97
C CYS A 5 14.83 -45.35 -18.68
N ALA A 6 15.44 -45.65 -17.54
CA ALA A 6 15.18 -45.00 -16.28
C ALA A 6 15.57 -43.47 -16.32
N VAL A 7 16.65 -43.13 -16.97
CA VAL A 7 17.10 -41.72 -17.14
C VAL A 7 16.10 -40.98 -18.03
N VAL A 8 15.65 -41.57 -19.16
CA VAL A 8 14.69 -40.93 -20.05
C VAL A 8 13.34 -40.69 -19.36
N VAL A 9 12.86 -41.66 -18.58
CA VAL A 9 11.62 -41.50 -17.79
C VAL A 9 11.74 -40.42 -16.75
N SER A 10 12.88 -40.35 -16.03
CA SER A 10 13.12 -39.31 -15.02
C SER A 10 13.13 -37.89 -15.62
N VAL A 11 13.80 -37.70 -16.77
CA VAL A 11 13.82 -36.42 -17.49
C VAL A 11 12.41 -36.04 -17.98
N ALA A 12 11.64 -37.01 -18.52
CA ALA A 12 10.26 -36.77 -18.97
C ALA A 12 9.34 -36.36 -17.81
N LEU A 13 9.49 -36.97 -16.63
CA LEU A 13 8.71 -36.61 -15.43
C LEU A 13 9.06 -35.21 -14.95
N VAL A 14 10.33 -34.84 -14.86
CA VAL A 14 10.75 -33.48 -14.48
C VAL A 14 10.23 -32.44 -15.47
N ALA A 15 10.32 -32.72 -16.77
CA ALA A 15 9.78 -31.84 -17.81
C ALA A 15 8.24 -31.68 -17.70
N ALA A 16 7.53 -32.77 -17.42
CA ALA A 16 6.06 -32.75 -17.24
C ALA A 16 5.66 -31.96 -15.99
N PHE A 17 6.38 -32.09 -14.88
CA PHE A 17 6.14 -31.32 -13.67
C PHE A 17 6.37 -29.82 -13.90
N ASN A 18 7.49 -29.44 -14.51
CA ASN A 18 7.80 -28.04 -14.83
C ASN A 18 6.77 -27.45 -15.83
N PHE A 19 6.27 -28.23 -16.76
CA PHE A 19 5.23 -27.80 -17.69
C PHE A 19 3.89 -27.61 -16.97
N ALA A 20 3.50 -28.54 -16.09
CA ALA A 20 2.27 -28.44 -15.30
C ALA A 20 2.28 -27.22 -14.35
N GLU A 21 3.43 -26.92 -13.75
CA GLU A 21 3.60 -25.75 -12.87
C GLU A 21 3.43 -24.43 -13.65
N LYS A 22 4.02 -24.32 -14.84
CA LYS A 22 3.84 -23.17 -15.74
C LYS A 22 2.41 -23.00 -16.25
N GLN A 23 1.63 -24.09 -16.36
CA GLN A 23 0.23 -24.00 -16.79
C GLN A 23 -0.70 -23.52 -15.67
N ARG A 24 -0.36 -23.75 -14.39
CA ARG A 24 -1.13 -23.28 -13.23
C ARG A 24 -1.08 -21.76 -13.05
N GLU A 25 -0.07 -21.10 -13.62
CA GLU A 25 0.10 -19.64 -13.57
C GLU A 25 -0.76 -18.91 -14.62
N LYS A 26 -1.44 -19.61 -15.53
CA LYS A 26 -2.27 -19.01 -16.57
C LYS A 26 -3.70 -18.82 -16.07
N ILE A 27 -4.10 -17.57 -15.87
CA ILE A 27 -5.48 -17.22 -15.56
C ILE A 27 -6.22 -16.96 -16.89
N TYR A 28 -7.29 -17.71 -17.14
CA TYR A 28 -8.17 -17.50 -18.29
C TYR A 28 -9.33 -16.60 -17.85
N VAL A 29 -9.46 -15.43 -18.44
CA VAL A 29 -10.59 -14.54 -18.24
C VAL A 29 -11.55 -14.69 -19.41
N LEU A 30 -12.80 -15.04 -19.12
CA LEU A 30 -13.89 -15.07 -20.08
C LEU A 30 -14.50 -13.68 -20.20
N ASP A 31 -14.29 -13.01 -21.33
CA ASP A 31 -14.98 -11.76 -21.65
C ASP A 31 -16.27 -12.09 -22.40
N ASN A 32 -17.41 -11.94 -21.71
CA ASN A 32 -18.78 -12.06 -22.23
C ASN A 32 -19.02 -13.23 -23.23
N GLY A 33 -18.33 -14.35 -23.07
CA GLY A 33 -18.57 -15.59 -23.81
C GLY A 33 -18.09 -15.59 -25.27
N LYS A 34 -17.29 -14.62 -25.72
CA LYS A 34 -16.87 -14.50 -27.13
C LYS A 34 -15.39 -14.64 -27.42
N SER A 35 -14.50 -14.55 -26.46
CA SER A 35 -13.08 -14.86 -26.66
C SER A 35 -12.40 -15.26 -25.36
N LEU A 36 -11.58 -16.29 -25.43
CA LEU A 36 -10.66 -16.67 -24.37
C LEU A 36 -9.45 -15.72 -24.46
N MET A 37 -9.42 -14.69 -23.64
CA MET A 37 -8.25 -13.83 -23.54
C MET A 37 -7.26 -14.46 -22.55
N LEU A 38 -6.08 -14.84 -23.06
CA LEU A 38 -4.99 -15.28 -22.19
C LEU A 38 -4.50 -14.04 -21.42
N ALA A 39 -4.97 -13.88 -20.19
CA ALA A 39 -4.33 -12.97 -19.27
C ALA A 39 -2.97 -13.58 -18.94
N LEU A 40 -1.88 -12.97 -19.43
CA LEU A 40 -0.54 -13.27 -18.96
C LEU A 40 -0.55 -13.02 -17.46
N SER A 41 -0.54 -14.07 -16.65
CA SER A 41 -0.20 -13.94 -15.26
C SER A 41 1.24 -13.45 -15.21
N GLN A 42 1.42 -12.16 -15.00
CA GLN A 42 2.72 -11.66 -14.63
C GLN A 42 3.13 -12.39 -13.37
N ASP A 43 4.36 -12.88 -13.34
CA ASP A 43 4.95 -13.56 -12.21
C ASP A 43 4.63 -12.75 -10.93
N MET A 44 3.95 -13.38 -9.98
CA MET A 44 3.54 -12.72 -8.73
C MET A 44 4.73 -12.06 -8.03
N SER A 45 5.94 -12.59 -8.19
CA SER A 45 7.18 -12.02 -7.63
C SER A 45 7.51 -10.66 -8.23
N GLN A 46 7.18 -10.41 -9.51
CA GLN A 46 7.45 -9.13 -10.19
C GLN A 46 6.44 -8.04 -9.81
N ASN A 47 5.21 -8.43 -9.45
CA ASN A 47 4.15 -7.49 -9.08
C ASN A 47 4.20 -7.07 -7.60
N ARG A 48 4.73 -7.92 -6.72
CA ARG A 48 4.79 -7.65 -5.27
C ARG A 48 5.44 -6.29 -4.91
N PRO A 49 6.55 -5.85 -5.53
CA PRO A 49 7.11 -4.52 -5.27
C PRO A 49 6.18 -3.37 -5.64
N ALA A 50 5.40 -3.49 -6.72
CA ALA A 50 4.43 -2.47 -7.13
C ALA A 50 3.24 -2.44 -6.17
N GLU A 51 2.70 -3.61 -5.81
CA GLU A 51 1.62 -3.77 -4.84
C GLU A 51 2.00 -3.21 -3.46
N ALA A 52 3.24 -3.46 -3.00
CA ALA A 52 3.73 -2.93 -1.73
C ALA A 52 3.80 -1.40 -1.74
N ARG A 53 4.32 -0.79 -2.81
CA ARG A 53 4.35 0.68 -2.94
C ARG A 53 2.94 1.26 -2.99
N GLU A 54 2.02 0.63 -3.71
CA GLU A 54 0.63 1.07 -3.78
C GLU A 54 -0.09 0.95 -2.43
N HIS A 55 0.16 -0.14 -1.69
CA HIS A 55 -0.37 -0.33 -0.35
C HIS A 55 0.05 0.80 0.60
N VAL A 56 1.34 1.13 0.60
CA VAL A 56 1.88 2.23 1.42
C VAL A 56 1.34 3.58 0.97
N ARG A 57 1.26 3.85 -0.35
CA ARG A 57 0.65 5.07 -0.89
C ARG A 57 -0.79 5.22 -0.42
N ARG A 58 -1.60 4.19 -0.59
CA ARG A 58 -3.00 4.16 -0.20
C ARG A 58 -3.20 4.46 1.28
N PHE A 59 -2.38 3.84 2.14
CA PHE A 59 -2.41 4.12 3.57
C PHE A 59 -2.16 5.60 3.86
N HIS A 60 -1.13 6.21 3.26
CA HIS A 60 -0.80 7.61 3.52
C HIS A 60 -1.89 8.56 3.02
N GLU A 61 -2.45 8.31 1.84
CA GLU A 61 -3.54 9.10 1.30
C GLU A 61 -4.78 9.04 2.21
N LEU A 62 -5.14 7.86 2.70
CA LEU A 62 -6.27 7.70 3.62
C LEU A 62 -6.01 8.30 4.99
N PHE A 63 -4.81 8.12 5.55
CA PHE A 63 -4.49 8.54 6.91
C PHE A 63 -4.26 10.04 7.04
N PHE A 64 -3.68 10.68 6.01
CA PHE A 64 -3.26 12.07 6.05
C PHE A 64 -4.08 13.02 5.18
N SER A 65 -5.01 12.54 4.34
CA SER A 65 -5.94 13.44 3.65
C SER A 65 -7.21 13.60 4.48
N LEU A 66 -7.43 14.82 4.95
CA LEU A 66 -8.49 15.16 5.91
C LEU A 66 -9.35 16.29 5.35
N SER A 67 -10.63 16.06 5.24
CA SER A 67 -11.64 17.09 4.95
C SER A 67 -12.24 17.61 6.27
N PRO A 68 -12.85 18.82 6.30
CA PRO A 68 -13.48 19.37 7.49
C PRO A 68 -14.84 18.73 7.80
N ASP A 69 -14.93 17.43 7.66
CA ASP A 69 -16.10 16.60 7.92
C ASP A 69 -15.74 15.42 8.80
N LYS A 70 -16.43 15.28 9.94
CA LYS A 70 -16.15 14.24 10.93
C LYS A 70 -16.33 12.84 10.36
N SER A 71 -17.42 12.62 9.63
CA SER A 71 -17.75 11.29 9.08
C SER A 71 -16.72 10.86 8.03
N ALA A 72 -16.31 11.80 7.16
CA ALA A 72 -15.29 11.54 6.16
C ALA A 72 -13.91 11.24 6.79
N ILE A 73 -13.54 11.97 7.86
CA ILE A 73 -12.31 11.71 8.61
C ILE A 73 -12.34 10.29 9.21
N GLU A 74 -13.39 9.96 9.96
CA GLU A 74 -13.55 8.66 10.61
C GLU A 74 -13.56 7.53 9.58
N HIS A 75 -14.25 7.69 8.47
CA HIS A 75 -14.28 6.69 7.38
C HIS A 75 -12.89 6.43 6.80
N ASN A 76 -12.15 7.48 6.46
CA ASN A 76 -10.81 7.36 5.86
C ASN A 76 -9.81 6.77 6.86
N ILE A 77 -9.81 7.24 8.10
CA ILE A 77 -8.93 6.71 9.15
C ILE A 77 -9.21 5.23 9.40
N ASN A 78 -10.47 4.82 9.54
CA ASN A 78 -10.81 3.42 9.76
C ASN A 78 -10.29 2.53 8.61
N ARG A 79 -10.41 2.97 7.37
CA ARG A 79 -9.87 2.26 6.21
C ARG A 79 -8.33 2.20 6.21
N ALA A 80 -7.66 3.27 6.65
CA ALA A 80 -6.21 3.26 6.80
C ALA A 80 -5.76 2.27 7.91
N LEU A 81 -6.47 2.24 9.04
CA LEU A 81 -6.15 1.37 10.16
C LEU A 81 -6.28 -0.13 9.83
N ILE A 82 -7.18 -0.50 8.90
CA ILE A 82 -7.27 -1.89 8.39
C ILE A 82 -5.97 -2.31 7.68
N LEU A 83 -5.24 -1.37 7.09
CA LEU A 83 -4.00 -1.62 6.36
C LEU A 83 -2.76 -1.65 7.26
N SER A 84 -2.91 -1.42 8.58
CA SER A 84 -1.81 -1.21 9.50
C SER A 84 -1.99 -1.92 10.84
N ASP A 85 -0.92 -1.94 11.62
CA ASP A 85 -0.90 -2.42 12.99
C ASP A 85 -1.25 -1.32 14.01
N LYS A 86 -1.09 -1.66 15.29
CA LYS A 86 -1.32 -0.76 16.42
C LYS A 86 -0.45 0.52 16.38
N SER A 87 0.67 0.54 15.68
CA SER A 87 1.54 1.72 15.63
C SER A 87 0.86 2.92 14.97
N ALA A 88 0.12 2.70 13.89
CA ALA A 88 -0.68 3.75 13.25
C ALA A 88 -1.87 4.19 14.13
N TYR A 89 -2.52 3.25 14.81
CA TYR A 89 -3.58 3.56 15.76
C TYR A 89 -3.09 4.48 16.89
N ASN A 90 -1.87 4.28 17.38
CA ASN A 90 -1.29 5.14 18.41
C ASN A 90 -1.15 6.59 17.93
N TYR A 91 -0.73 6.83 16.68
CA TYR A 91 -0.72 8.18 16.09
C TYR A 91 -2.12 8.78 15.96
N TYR A 92 -3.09 7.98 15.55
CA TYR A 92 -4.49 8.42 15.49
C TYR A 92 -5.01 8.85 16.86
N SER A 93 -4.78 8.04 17.90
CA SER A 93 -5.19 8.31 19.27
C SER A 93 -4.55 9.59 19.81
N ASP A 94 -3.23 9.74 19.64
CA ASP A 94 -2.47 10.92 20.06
C ASP A 94 -2.98 12.20 19.36
N TYR A 95 -3.23 12.15 18.06
CA TYR A 95 -3.82 13.28 17.32
C TYR A 95 -5.24 13.61 17.78
N SER A 96 -6.04 12.59 18.07
CA SER A 96 -7.40 12.76 18.58
C SER A 96 -7.42 13.41 19.95
N GLU A 97 -6.59 12.92 20.88
CA GLU A 97 -6.46 13.46 22.25
C GLU A 97 -5.94 14.91 22.26
N LYS A 98 -5.02 15.24 21.35
CA LYS A 98 -4.54 16.62 21.14
C LYS A 98 -5.55 17.51 20.42
N GLY A 99 -6.74 17.03 20.10
CA GLY A 99 -7.81 17.77 19.42
C GLY A 99 -7.48 18.17 17.97
N TYR A 100 -6.58 17.42 17.31
CA TYR A 100 -6.13 17.75 15.96
C TYR A 100 -7.30 17.72 14.95
N TYR A 101 -8.11 16.68 14.96
CA TYR A 101 -9.25 16.54 14.06
C TYR A 101 -10.33 17.59 14.33
N ASN A 102 -10.58 17.95 15.60
CA ASN A 102 -11.51 19.01 15.95
C ASN A 102 -11.05 20.37 15.37
N ARG A 103 -9.73 20.66 15.37
CA ARG A 103 -9.21 21.88 14.73
C ARG A 103 -9.36 21.87 13.21
N ILE A 104 -9.24 20.72 12.56
CA ILE A 104 -9.49 20.56 11.12
C ILE A 104 -10.95 20.93 10.81
N ILE A 105 -11.90 20.38 11.58
CA ILE A 105 -13.34 20.59 11.37
C ILE A 105 -13.71 22.05 11.69
N SER A 106 -13.40 22.54 12.88
CA SER A 106 -13.77 23.90 13.31
C SER A 106 -13.10 25.01 12.50
N GLY A 107 -11.87 24.76 12.04
CA GLY A 107 -11.13 25.69 11.18
C GLY A 107 -11.48 25.62 9.70
N ASN A 108 -12.42 24.75 9.31
CA ASN A 108 -12.76 24.46 7.91
C ASN A 108 -11.51 24.23 7.05
N ILE A 109 -10.58 23.40 7.58
CA ILE A 109 -9.28 23.12 6.97
C ILE A 109 -9.42 21.89 6.07
N ASN A 110 -8.93 22.00 4.84
CA ASN A 110 -8.78 20.85 3.96
C ASN A 110 -7.28 20.48 3.87
N GLN A 111 -6.94 19.25 4.23
CA GLN A 111 -5.58 18.73 4.13
C GLN A 111 -5.53 17.63 3.09
N VAL A 112 -4.66 17.78 2.11
CA VAL A 112 -4.44 16.80 1.04
C VAL A 112 -3.03 16.25 1.18
N CYS A 113 -2.89 14.94 1.23
CA CYS A 113 -1.61 14.26 1.22
C CYS A 113 -1.33 13.75 -0.20
N GLN A 114 -0.20 14.15 -0.74
CA GLN A 114 0.32 13.67 -2.02
C GLN A 114 1.60 12.90 -1.77
N VAL A 115 1.61 11.62 -2.12
CA VAL A 115 2.80 10.78 -2.02
C VAL A 115 3.64 10.95 -3.27
N ASP A 116 4.85 11.48 -3.11
CA ASP A 116 5.81 11.72 -4.19
C ASP A 116 6.56 10.43 -4.54
N SER A 117 7.02 9.69 -3.52
CA SER A 117 7.72 8.42 -3.74
C SER A 117 7.61 7.47 -2.55
N VAL A 118 7.64 6.18 -2.83
CA VAL A 118 7.75 5.11 -1.85
C VAL A 118 8.94 4.24 -2.24
N VAL A 119 9.96 4.24 -1.40
CA VAL A 119 11.18 3.43 -1.56
C VAL A 119 11.07 2.23 -0.64
N CYS A 120 10.98 1.04 -1.23
CA CYS A 120 10.90 -0.22 -0.50
C CYS A 120 12.20 -1.01 -0.66
N ASP A 121 12.72 -1.52 0.46
CA ASP A 121 13.81 -2.50 0.47
C ASP A 121 13.21 -3.91 0.63
N PHE A 122 13.40 -4.74 -0.40
CA PHE A 122 12.91 -6.11 -0.45
C PHE A 122 13.99 -7.16 -0.16
N ASN A 123 15.23 -6.75 0.18
CA ASN A 123 16.31 -7.68 0.45
C ASN A 123 16.12 -8.46 1.75
N ASN A 124 15.47 -7.84 2.73
CA ASN A 124 15.25 -8.45 4.05
C ASN A 124 13.75 -8.39 4.42
N TYR A 125 13.25 -9.47 5.01
CA TYR A 125 11.88 -9.54 5.53
C TYR A 125 11.88 -9.40 7.07
N PRO A 126 10.97 -8.60 7.66
CA PRO A 126 9.95 -7.75 7.04
C PRO A 126 10.55 -6.64 6.17
N TYR A 127 9.88 -6.33 5.06
CA TYR A 127 10.35 -5.30 4.12
C TYR A 127 10.29 -3.92 4.77
N VAL A 128 11.25 -3.06 4.44
CA VAL A 128 11.26 -1.69 4.96
C VAL A 128 10.80 -0.73 3.86
N ALA A 129 9.81 0.09 4.17
CA ALA A 129 9.33 1.14 3.26
C ALA A 129 9.58 2.52 3.87
N ARG A 130 10.16 3.41 3.06
CA ARG A 130 10.30 4.83 3.36
C ARG A 130 9.47 5.63 2.37
N THR A 131 8.62 6.52 2.90
CA THR A 131 7.72 7.33 2.09
C THR A 131 8.10 8.79 2.19
N TYR A 132 8.11 9.45 1.04
CA TYR A 132 8.25 10.89 0.90
C TYR A 132 6.96 11.45 0.34
N ALA A 133 6.36 12.38 1.05
CA ALA A 133 5.07 12.97 0.70
C ALA A 133 5.04 14.47 1.02
N ARG A 134 4.10 15.17 0.41
CA ARG A 134 3.75 16.56 0.73
C ARG A 134 2.31 16.63 1.20
N GLN A 135 2.09 17.46 2.19
CA GLN A 135 0.77 17.79 2.69
C GLN A 135 0.44 19.24 2.34
N MET A 136 -0.66 19.44 1.63
CA MET A 136 -1.21 20.76 1.36
C MET A 136 -2.31 21.07 2.38
N ILE A 137 -2.03 21.98 3.31
CA ILE A 137 -2.96 22.39 4.36
C ILE A 137 -3.64 23.68 3.91
N ILE A 138 -4.86 23.54 3.42
CA ILE A 138 -5.63 24.59 2.79
C ILE A 138 -6.57 25.21 3.83
N ARG A 139 -6.31 26.46 4.19
CA ARG A 139 -7.13 27.27 5.08
C ARG A 139 -7.81 28.40 4.29
N GLN A 140 -8.75 29.05 4.90
CA GLN A 140 -9.45 30.17 4.27
C GLN A 140 -8.49 31.31 3.90
N SER A 141 -7.48 31.59 4.73
CA SER A 141 -6.54 32.71 4.59
C SER A 141 -5.22 32.37 3.93
N ASN A 142 -4.83 31.09 3.93
CA ASN A 142 -3.52 30.66 3.43
C ASN A 142 -3.50 29.18 3.04
N VAL A 143 -2.47 28.82 2.28
CA VAL A 143 -2.13 27.43 1.97
C VAL A 143 -0.72 27.17 2.49
N THR A 144 -0.56 26.16 3.32
CA THR A 144 0.74 25.72 3.83
C THR A 144 1.11 24.40 3.18
N GLU A 145 2.28 24.34 2.58
CA GLU A 145 2.91 23.10 2.13
C GLU A 145 3.81 22.57 3.23
N ARG A 146 3.70 21.27 3.50
CA ARG A 146 4.42 20.59 4.58
C ARG A 146 5.06 19.32 4.06
N SER A 147 6.33 19.07 4.40
CA SER A 147 6.98 17.79 4.13
C SER A 147 6.48 16.71 5.10
N LEU A 148 6.38 15.51 4.61
CA LEU A 148 6.08 14.32 5.40
C LEU A 148 7.02 13.20 4.97
N VAL A 149 7.88 12.76 5.88
CA VAL A 149 8.73 11.60 5.68
C VAL A 149 8.40 10.56 6.73
N THR A 150 8.08 9.35 6.29
CA THR A 150 7.74 8.24 7.19
C THR A 150 8.57 7.01 6.88
N VAL A 151 8.60 6.10 7.85
CA VAL A 151 9.17 4.76 7.70
C VAL A 151 8.23 3.74 8.32
N CYS A 152 8.12 2.58 7.71
CA CYS A 152 7.38 1.45 8.26
C CYS A 152 8.00 0.13 7.81
N ARG A 153 7.53 -0.96 8.42
CA ARG A 153 7.79 -2.32 7.96
C ARG A 153 6.54 -2.85 7.25
N LEU A 154 6.75 -3.71 6.28
CA LEU A 154 5.66 -4.39 5.57
C LEU A 154 5.79 -5.89 5.80
N THR A 155 4.71 -6.48 6.29
CA THR A 155 4.56 -7.93 6.42
C THR A 155 3.46 -8.43 5.47
N ASN A 156 3.58 -9.68 5.05
CA ASN A 156 2.56 -10.31 4.20
C ASN A 156 1.32 -10.65 5.03
N SER A 157 0.16 -10.43 4.45
CA SER A 157 -1.13 -10.77 5.03
C SER A 157 -2.03 -11.42 3.98
N SER A 158 -3.14 -12.00 4.41
CA SER A 158 -4.16 -12.49 3.50
C SER A 158 -4.80 -11.34 2.74
N ARG A 159 -5.07 -11.55 1.45
CA ARG A 159 -5.82 -10.59 0.65
C ARG A 159 -7.30 -10.64 1.02
N SER A 160 -7.94 -9.48 1.04
CA SER A 160 -9.37 -9.30 1.24
C SER A 160 -9.86 -8.09 0.44
N ASP A 161 -11.17 -7.86 0.39
CA ASP A 161 -11.75 -6.69 -0.27
C ASP A 161 -11.25 -5.37 0.34
N ASP A 162 -11.01 -5.36 1.66
CA ASP A 162 -10.48 -4.19 2.38
C ASP A 162 -8.95 -4.07 2.26
N ASN A 163 -8.24 -5.19 2.01
CA ASN A 163 -6.79 -5.25 1.86
C ASN A 163 -6.38 -6.07 0.61
N PRO A 164 -6.60 -5.53 -0.59
CA PRO A 164 -6.39 -6.26 -1.84
C PRO A 164 -4.92 -6.58 -2.11
N ASN A 165 -3.98 -5.76 -1.61
CA ASN A 165 -2.56 -5.97 -1.81
C ASN A 165 -1.95 -7.02 -0.86
N GLY A 166 -2.65 -7.38 0.22
CA GLY A 166 -2.23 -8.41 1.19
C GLY A 166 -0.90 -8.06 1.87
N PHE A 167 -0.77 -6.83 2.36
CA PHE A 167 0.30 -6.37 3.25
C PHE A 167 -0.29 -5.77 4.53
N ILE A 168 0.51 -5.73 5.59
CA ILE A 168 0.23 -4.95 6.80
C ILE A 168 1.42 -4.02 7.03
N ILE A 169 1.11 -2.76 7.29
CA ILE A 169 2.08 -1.75 7.74
C ILE A 169 2.30 -1.93 9.23
N GLU A 170 3.54 -2.19 9.62
CA GLU A 170 3.95 -2.36 11.01
C GLU A 170 5.01 -1.33 11.40
N ASN A 171 5.06 -1.01 12.70
CA ASN A 171 6.06 -0.09 13.25
C ASN A 171 6.09 1.25 12.47
N PHE A 172 4.92 1.76 12.13
CA PHE A 172 4.79 3.05 11.45
C PHE A 172 5.38 4.17 12.30
N ASN A 173 6.25 4.99 11.70
CA ASN A 173 6.87 6.13 12.36
C ASN A 173 7.01 7.31 11.41
N ILE A 174 6.73 8.51 11.93
CA ILE A 174 6.92 9.79 11.24
C ILE A 174 8.31 10.31 11.57
N LEU A 175 9.18 10.40 10.57
CA LEU A 175 10.55 10.90 10.70
C LEU A 175 10.61 12.41 10.57
N GLU A 176 9.79 12.98 9.67
CA GLU A 176 9.72 14.41 9.43
C GLU A 176 8.30 14.84 9.12
N ASN A 177 7.89 15.97 9.69
CA ASN A 177 6.62 16.63 9.37
C ASN A 177 6.81 18.14 9.63
N LYS A 178 7.31 18.87 8.60
CA LYS A 178 7.72 20.27 8.72
C LYS A 178 7.08 21.14 7.65
N ASP A 179 6.69 22.36 8.03
CA ASP A 179 6.21 23.35 7.08
C ASP A 179 7.37 23.79 6.16
N ILE A 180 7.16 23.70 4.85
CA ILE A 180 8.11 24.12 3.81
C ILE A 180 7.84 25.57 3.42
N SER A 181 6.58 25.87 3.10
CA SER A 181 6.16 27.17 2.61
C SER A 181 4.74 27.50 3.05
N THR A 182 4.43 28.79 3.17
CA THR A 182 3.06 29.27 3.38
C THR A 182 2.79 30.44 2.47
N VAL A 183 1.76 30.33 1.65
CA VAL A 183 1.32 31.36 0.71
C VAL A 183 -0.04 31.90 1.15
N LYS A 184 -0.20 33.21 1.22
CA LYS A 184 -1.49 33.85 1.47
C LYS A 184 -2.39 33.68 0.24
N ARG A 185 -3.66 33.50 0.50
CA ARG A 185 -4.68 33.29 -0.53
C ARG A 185 -5.36 34.60 -0.88
#